data_3cb2b35fc72f6447d6263146e290e4f7
#
_entry.id   3cb2b35fc72f6447d6263146e290e4f7
#
_cell.length_a   1.000
_cell.length_b   1.000
_cell.length_c   1.000
_cell.angle_alpha   90.00
_cell.angle_beta   90.00
_cell.angle_gamma   90.00
#
_symmetry.space_group_name_H-M   'P 1'
#
loop_
_entity.id
_entity.type
_entity.pdbx_description
1 polymer ?
#
loop_
_entity_poly.entity_id
_entity_poly.type
_entity_poly.pdbx_seq_one_letter_code
_entity_poly.pdbx_strand_id
1 'polypeptide(L)'
;MTENLILATDAYKLTHHLQYPTDITKLYSYGEARVGGRFDTVSWFGLSMILHDYFRQPITDEMIDEAERVAKQTFNTTAYFNRDVWEKVKTLGYFPVKIKALPEGMTVPVGNALFTIESTQDWFATSLNALEVVLMHVWYPTTIATNSLYIKKSLQPLFEKTGTLTNLPVAVNDFGLRGATSLMSGKRGGAAHLLHFQGSDNMAASSYFEAVYGVSGRAASVWATEHSVATAYGPGEGEIDYVNAQLDRAPDDAILSIVIDSYDALNFVTHVIGSATIKQRIRSRQGRIVLRPDSGDPEIIDLQVLNLLADIFGTTLNDKGYRILNDNVGIIQGDGMKADTIVSLYETIIAAGWSADNLIVGSGGGLLQEGFTRDTERFAIKA
;
A
#
# COMPACT_ATOMS: atom_id res chain seq x y z
N MET A 1 0.68 -12.87 20.52
CA MET A 1 1.80 -12.48 21.41
C MET A 1 2.05 -11.00 21.18
N THR A 2 2.09 -10.24 22.24
CA THR A 2 2.46 -8.82 22.21
C THR A 2 3.98 -8.76 21.99
N GLU A 3 4.44 -8.00 20.99
CA GLU A 3 5.88 -7.83 20.75
C GLU A 3 6.55 -7.16 21.94
N ASN A 4 7.68 -7.70 22.39
CA ASN A 4 8.46 -7.12 23.48
C ASN A 4 9.27 -5.92 22.97
N LEU A 5 8.79 -4.71 23.25
CA LEU A 5 9.42 -3.47 22.77
C LEU A 5 10.85 -3.29 23.26
N ILE A 6 11.21 -3.86 24.42
CA ILE A 6 12.59 -3.79 24.93
C ILE A 6 13.55 -4.57 24.03
N LEU A 7 13.06 -5.64 23.39
CA LEU A 7 13.83 -6.46 22.44
C LEU A 7 13.76 -5.93 20.99
N ALA A 8 12.87 -5.00 20.69
CA ALA A 8 12.74 -4.42 19.37
C ALA A 8 13.83 -3.36 19.08
N THR A 9 15.09 -3.76 19.30
CA THR A 9 16.28 -2.89 19.16
C THR A 9 17.48 -3.71 18.69
N ASP A 10 18.52 -3.02 18.24
CA ASP A 10 19.82 -3.67 17.97
C ASP A 10 20.56 -3.94 19.29
N ALA A 11 21.15 -5.12 19.43
CA ALA A 11 21.82 -5.54 20.68
C ALA A 11 22.83 -4.52 21.22
N TYR A 12 23.68 -3.94 20.33
CA TYR A 12 24.70 -2.98 20.75
C TYR A 12 24.11 -1.71 21.43
N LYS A 13 22.85 -1.35 21.13
CA LYS A 13 22.17 -0.20 21.75
C LYS A 13 21.93 -0.40 23.25
N LEU A 14 21.84 -1.66 23.70
CA LEU A 14 21.75 -1.97 25.14
C LEU A 14 23.00 -1.57 25.91
N THR A 15 24.15 -1.40 25.23
CA THR A 15 25.40 -0.99 25.85
C THR A 15 25.60 0.52 25.91
N HIS A 16 24.79 1.31 25.17
CA HIS A 16 25.01 2.75 25.02
C HIS A 16 24.91 3.53 26.32
N HIS A 17 24.05 3.12 27.25
CA HIS A 17 23.90 3.77 28.55
C HIS A 17 25.21 3.78 29.37
N LEU A 18 26.13 2.84 29.09
CA LEU A 18 27.45 2.77 29.70
C LEU A 18 28.53 3.59 28.95
N GLN A 19 28.19 4.10 27.75
CA GLN A 19 29.15 4.75 26.86
C GLN A 19 28.97 6.28 26.84
N TYR A 20 27.78 6.78 27.20
CA TYR A 20 27.54 8.22 27.29
C TYR A 20 28.31 8.83 28.45
N PRO A 21 28.71 10.14 28.35
CA PRO A 21 29.19 10.90 29.50
C PRO A 21 28.20 10.81 30.67
N THR A 22 28.74 10.79 31.89
CA THR A 22 27.95 10.58 33.12
C THR A 22 27.00 11.73 33.48
N ASP A 23 27.23 12.89 32.91
CA ASP A 23 26.48 14.12 33.13
C ASP A 23 25.35 14.36 32.10
N ILE A 24 25.10 13.39 31.18
CA ILE A 24 24.00 13.48 30.23
C ILE A 24 22.67 13.32 30.97
N THR A 25 21.89 14.39 30.97
CA THR A 25 20.54 14.44 31.57
C THR A 25 19.43 14.52 30.50
N LYS A 26 19.80 14.77 29.23
CA LYS A 26 18.84 14.87 28.14
C LYS A 26 19.45 14.39 26.83
N LEU A 27 18.68 13.63 26.08
CA LEU A 27 18.99 13.26 24.71
C LEU A 27 17.85 13.75 23.80
N TYR A 28 18.22 14.24 22.64
CA TYR A 28 17.31 14.71 21.59
C TYR A 28 17.73 14.12 20.27
N SER A 29 16.75 13.59 19.52
CA SER A 29 17.00 13.04 18.19
C SER A 29 15.90 13.48 17.23
N TYR A 30 16.20 13.44 15.94
CA TYR A 30 15.21 13.72 14.88
C TYR A 30 15.30 12.70 13.75
N GLY A 31 14.16 12.41 13.13
CA GLY A 31 14.05 11.54 11.96
C GLY A 31 13.89 12.35 10.68
N GLU A 32 14.60 11.95 9.63
CA GLU A 32 14.55 12.59 8.31
C GLU A 32 14.64 11.57 7.17
N ALA A 33 14.09 11.93 6.00
CA ALA A 33 14.44 11.38 4.70
C ALA A 33 15.59 12.23 4.13
N ARG A 34 16.73 11.63 3.80
CA ARG A 34 17.93 12.37 3.40
C ARG A 34 17.98 12.61 1.90
N VAL A 35 18.69 13.66 1.51
CA VAL A 35 18.99 13.98 0.11
C VAL A 35 19.71 12.82 -0.58
N GLY A 36 19.38 12.59 -1.86
CA GLY A 36 19.96 11.54 -2.68
C GLY A 36 19.24 10.18 -2.58
N GLY A 37 18.03 10.14 -2.04
CA GLY A 37 17.08 9.05 -2.20
C GLY A 37 16.41 9.06 -3.58
N ARG A 38 15.37 8.25 -3.74
CA ARG A 38 14.64 8.08 -5.02
C ARG A 38 13.82 9.33 -5.38
N PHE A 39 13.29 10.05 -4.38
CA PHE A 39 12.42 11.21 -4.56
C PHE A 39 12.99 12.46 -3.89
N ASP A 40 12.64 13.63 -4.41
CA ASP A 40 13.05 14.92 -3.82
C ASP A 40 12.13 15.39 -2.70
N THR A 41 10.96 14.79 -2.61
CA THR A 41 9.97 15.08 -1.54
C THR A 41 9.35 13.77 -1.08
N VAL A 42 8.97 13.70 0.20
CA VAL A 42 8.24 12.56 0.77
C VAL A 42 6.83 12.95 1.16
N SER A 43 5.89 12.02 1.00
CA SER A 43 4.56 12.09 1.59
C SER A 43 4.68 11.53 3.01
N TRP A 44 4.84 12.42 4.00
CA TRP A 44 5.05 12.04 5.39
C TRP A 44 3.85 11.31 5.97
N PHE A 45 4.04 10.06 6.40
CA PHE A 45 2.94 9.23 6.89
C PHE A 45 3.41 8.04 7.73
N GLY A 46 2.61 7.64 8.72
CA GLY A 46 2.74 6.38 9.43
C GLY A 46 3.39 6.43 10.80
N LEU A 47 3.78 7.60 11.33
CA LEU A 47 4.25 7.69 12.72
C LEU A 47 3.15 7.30 13.71
N SER A 48 1.91 7.73 13.47
CA SER A 48 0.74 7.35 14.28
C SER A 48 0.54 5.83 14.32
N MET A 49 0.85 5.12 13.23
CA MET A 49 0.84 3.65 13.19
C MET A 49 1.87 3.04 14.16
N ILE A 50 3.10 3.55 14.12
CA ILE A 50 4.18 3.08 15.00
C ILE A 50 3.84 3.35 16.47
N LEU A 51 3.34 4.54 16.77
CA LEU A 51 2.94 4.90 18.13
C LEU A 51 1.74 4.07 18.61
N HIS A 52 0.77 3.80 17.73
CA HIS A 52 -0.37 2.96 18.03
C HIS A 52 0.03 1.52 18.34
N ASP A 53 0.94 0.95 17.54
CA ASP A 53 1.29 -0.47 17.66
C ASP A 53 2.21 -0.75 18.86
N TYR A 54 3.14 0.17 19.16
CA TYR A 54 4.23 -0.10 20.10
C TYR A 54 4.18 0.74 21.38
N PHE A 55 3.73 1.99 21.33
CA PHE A 55 3.88 2.90 22.47
C PHE A 55 2.64 2.95 23.38
N ARG A 56 1.55 2.31 22.99
CA ARG A 56 0.34 2.21 23.83
C ARG A 56 0.38 1.07 24.83
N GLN A 57 1.31 0.16 24.67
CA GLN A 57 1.38 -1.04 25.53
C GLN A 57 2.27 -0.76 26.73
N PRO A 58 1.84 -1.12 27.96
CA PRO A 58 2.66 -1.01 29.15
C PRO A 58 3.82 -2.02 29.08
N ILE A 59 4.96 -1.66 29.65
CA ILE A 59 6.04 -2.61 29.92
C ILE A 59 5.64 -3.49 31.12
N THR A 60 5.86 -4.79 31.01
CA THR A 60 5.54 -5.78 32.06
C THR A 60 6.79 -6.43 32.63
N ASP A 61 6.65 -7.11 33.78
CA ASP A 61 7.75 -7.88 34.39
C ASP A 61 8.25 -8.99 33.45
N GLU A 62 7.34 -9.68 32.77
CA GLU A 62 7.66 -10.73 31.81
C GLU A 62 8.49 -10.20 30.64
N MET A 63 8.20 -8.99 30.15
CA MET A 63 8.98 -8.34 29.10
C MET A 63 10.40 -8.00 29.58
N ILE A 64 10.53 -7.51 30.80
CA ILE A 64 11.84 -7.17 31.40
C ILE A 64 12.66 -8.43 31.61
N ASP A 65 12.07 -9.47 32.21
CA ASP A 65 12.73 -10.75 32.46
C ASP A 65 13.17 -11.45 31.17
N GLU A 66 12.31 -11.43 30.16
CA GLU A 66 12.65 -11.97 28.84
C GLU A 66 13.82 -11.19 28.20
N ALA A 67 13.76 -9.85 28.24
CA ALA A 67 14.81 -9.01 27.67
C ALA A 67 16.17 -9.20 28.37
N GLU A 68 16.18 -9.28 29.70
CA GLU A 68 17.41 -9.58 30.48
C GLU A 68 17.96 -10.96 30.13
N ARG A 69 17.11 -11.99 30.05
CA ARG A 69 17.50 -13.34 29.65
C ARG A 69 18.10 -13.36 28.24
N VAL A 70 17.47 -12.70 27.27
CA VAL A 70 17.97 -12.62 25.88
C VAL A 70 19.28 -11.84 25.84
N ALA A 71 19.38 -10.70 26.53
CA ALA A 71 20.64 -9.93 26.63
C ALA A 71 21.76 -10.77 27.21
N LYS A 72 21.50 -11.53 28.30
CA LYS A 72 22.48 -12.46 28.89
C LYS A 72 22.95 -13.51 27.89
N GLN A 73 22.05 -14.08 27.09
CA GLN A 73 22.43 -15.07 26.08
C GLN A 73 23.25 -14.44 24.94
N THR A 74 22.89 -13.22 24.53
CA THR A 74 23.55 -12.51 23.42
C THR A 74 24.96 -12.04 23.81
N PHE A 75 25.15 -11.50 25.02
CA PHE A 75 26.39 -10.90 25.47
C PHE A 75 27.21 -11.79 26.43
N ASN A 76 26.69 -12.94 26.80
CA ASN A 76 27.23 -13.81 27.84
C ASN A 76 27.38 -13.11 29.22
N THR A 77 26.62 -12.04 29.46
CA THR A 77 26.57 -11.26 30.70
C THR A 77 25.28 -10.48 30.81
N THR A 78 24.84 -10.14 32.02
CA THR A 78 23.72 -9.22 32.28
C THR A 78 24.18 -7.77 32.46
N ALA A 79 25.49 -7.51 32.54
CA ALA A 79 26.06 -6.21 32.89
C ALA A 79 25.69 -5.08 31.89
N TYR A 80 25.27 -5.45 30.67
CA TYR A 80 24.90 -4.48 29.63
C TYR A 80 23.40 -4.18 29.57
N PHE A 81 22.58 -4.94 30.30
CA PHE A 81 21.15 -4.71 30.39
C PHE A 81 20.84 -3.80 31.60
N ASN A 82 20.28 -2.62 31.30
CA ASN A 82 19.88 -1.67 32.34
C ASN A 82 18.47 -1.98 32.85
N ARG A 83 18.36 -3.00 33.74
CA ARG A 83 17.06 -3.41 34.29
C ARG A 83 16.34 -2.26 35.02
N ASP A 84 17.09 -1.45 35.79
CA ASP A 84 16.55 -0.35 36.60
C ASP A 84 15.74 0.66 35.73
N VAL A 85 16.24 0.98 34.54
CA VAL A 85 15.52 1.87 33.60
C VAL A 85 14.16 1.30 33.21
N TRP A 86 14.09 0.01 32.89
CA TRP A 86 12.85 -0.62 32.46
C TRP A 86 11.86 -0.79 33.59
N GLU A 87 12.32 -1.08 34.80
CA GLU A 87 11.49 -1.08 36.02
C GLU A 87 10.88 0.30 36.29
N LYS A 88 11.64 1.38 36.08
CA LYS A 88 11.14 2.75 36.17
C LYS A 88 10.11 3.07 35.09
N VAL A 89 10.34 2.66 33.83
CA VAL A 89 9.36 2.80 32.73
C VAL A 89 8.08 2.05 33.07
N LYS A 90 8.17 0.80 33.55
CA LYS A 90 7.02 0.02 33.98
C LYS A 90 6.23 0.73 35.09
N THR A 91 6.92 1.23 36.12
CA THR A 91 6.33 1.95 37.25
C THR A 91 5.66 3.25 36.79
N LEU A 92 6.25 3.96 35.83
CA LEU A 92 5.69 5.19 35.27
C LEU A 92 4.44 4.91 34.40
N GLY A 93 4.36 3.71 33.79
CA GLY A 93 3.25 3.28 32.95
C GLY A 93 3.27 3.83 31.51
N TYR A 94 4.29 4.58 31.13
CA TYR A 94 4.50 5.11 29.78
C TYR A 94 5.99 5.40 29.53
N PHE A 95 6.37 5.54 28.26
CA PHE A 95 7.74 5.95 27.89
C PHE A 95 7.96 7.43 28.19
N PRO A 96 8.98 7.80 28.98
CA PRO A 96 9.26 9.19 29.35
C PRO A 96 9.93 9.96 28.20
N VAL A 97 9.19 10.08 27.09
CA VAL A 97 9.63 10.76 25.89
C VAL A 97 8.60 11.80 25.41
N LYS A 98 9.07 12.81 24.72
CA LYS A 98 8.24 13.77 24.02
C LYS A 98 8.56 13.69 22.53
N ILE A 99 7.55 13.33 21.75
CA ILE A 99 7.64 13.26 20.30
C ILE A 99 6.85 14.44 19.71
N LYS A 100 7.50 15.17 18.80
CA LYS A 100 6.85 16.17 17.95
C LYS A 100 7.04 15.74 16.51
N ALA A 101 6.03 15.91 15.67
CA ALA A 101 6.09 15.55 14.26
C ALA A 101 5.36 16.58 13.40
N LEU A 102 5.71 16.61 12.12
CA LEU A 102 4.90 17.30 11.13
C LEU A 102 3.54 16.58 11.02
N PRO A 103 2.46 17.28 10.65
CA PRO A 103 1.18 16.63 10.37
C PRO A 103 1.33 15.57 9.27
N GLU A 104 0.80 14.37 9.53
CA GLU A 104 0.80 13.29 8.52
C GLU A 104 -0.06 13.69 7.31
N GLY A 105 0.33 13.24 6.12
CA GLY A 105 -0.26 13.64 4.84
C GLY A 105 0.44 14.82 4.17
N MET A 106 1.34 15.52 4.85
CA MET A 106 2.12 16.61 4.24
C MET A 106 3.15 16.07 3.25
N THR A 107 3.31 16.79 2.13
CA THR A 107 4.47 16.62 1.23
C THR A 107 5.61 17.49 1.73
N VAL A 108 6.74 16.86 2.07
CA VAL A 108 7.90 17.50 2.71
C VAL A 108 9.14 17.28 1.85
N PRO A 109 9.91 18.32 1.51
CA PRO A 109 11.20 18.15 0.85
C PRO A 109 12.14 17.29 1.70
N VAL A 110 12.93 16.42 1.07
CA VAL A 110 13.96 15.64 1.77
C VAL A 110 15.00 16.56 2.44
N GLY A 111 15.67 16.06 3.49
CA GLY A 111 16.61 16.85 4.29
C GLY A 111 15.95 17.70 5.38
N ASN A 112 14.64 17.58 5.57
CA ASN A 112 13.93 18.21 6.67
C ASN A 112 13.58 17.21 7.77
N ALA A 113 13.57 17.68 9.03
CA ALA A 113 13.12 16.86 10.15
C ALA A 113 11.61 16.58 10.02
N LEU A 114 11.24 15.31 10.00
CA LEU A 114 9.86 14.83 9.93
C LEU A 114 9.25 14.68 11.33
N PHE A 115 10.07 14.23 12.26
CA PHE A 115 9.72 14.16 13.69
C PHE A 115 10.96 14.34 14.55
N THR A 116 10.72 14.67 15.83
CA THR A 116 11.75 14.75 16.86
C THR A 116 11.34 13.94 18.06
N ILE A 117 12.31 13.42 18.80
CA ILE A 117 12.09 12.73 20.07
C ILE A 117 13.12 13.21 21.11
N GLU A 118 12.64 13.51 22.31
CA GLU A 118 13.50 13.88 23.44
C GLU A 118 13.10 13.13 24.71
N SER A 119 14.08 12.82 25.55
CA SER A 119 13.82 12.28 26.90
C SER A 119 13.21 13.37 27.79
N THR A 120 12.20 12.97 28.59
CA THR A 120 11.53 13.88 29.57
C THR A 120 11.98 13.60 31.01
N GLN A 121 12.79 12.55 31.21
CA GLN A 121 13.35 12.17 32.49
C GLN A 121 14.86 11.95 32.31
N ASP A 122 15.68 12.51 33.22
CA ASP A 122 17.13 12.43 33.16
C ASP A 122 17.63 10.99 33.15
N TRP A 123 17.01 10.12 33.98
CA TRP A 123 17.38 8.71 34.09
C TRP A 123 17.08 7.89 32.81
N PHE A 124 16.27 8.39 31.88
CA PHE A 124 15.96 7.74 30.62
C PHE A 124 16.82 8.25 29.45
N ALA A 125 17.53 9.37 29.63
CA ALA A 125 18.24 10.05 28.55
C ALA A 125 19.17 9.08 27.80
N THR A 126 20.05 8.36 28.49
CA THR A 126 21.02 7.45 27.87
C THR A 126 20.42 6.17 27.30
N SER A 127 19.12 5.91 27.53
CA SER A 127 18.36 4.77 27.00
C SER A 127 17.42 5.17 25.85
N LEU A 128 17.28 6.44 25.54
CA LEU A 128 16.37 6.94 24.49
C LEU A 128 16.58 6.24 23.14
N ASN A 129 17.83 6.02 22.76
CA ASN A 129 18.18 5.42 21.47
C ASN A 129 17.83 3.91 21.36
N ALA A 130 17.40 3.26 22.43
CA ALA A 130 16.80 1.92 22.34
C ALA A 130 15.50 1.95 21.50
N LEU A 131 14.79 3.08 21.47
CA LEU A 131 13.53 3.24 20.71
C LEU A 131 13.74 3.58 19.23
N GLU A 132 14.97 3.86 18.80
CA GLU A 132 15.30 4.28 17.43
C GLU A 132 14.84 3.26 16.38
N VAL A 133 15.10 1.97 16.62
CA VAL A 133 14.80 0.91 15.65
C VAL A 133 13.30 0.85 15.37
N VAL A 134 12.47 0.92 16.41
CA VAL A 134 11.01 0.91 16.26
C VAL A 134 10.52 2.15 15.53
N LEU A 135 11.01 3.33 15.92
CA LEU A 135 10.63 4.58 15.25
C LEU A 135 11.10 4.62 13.80
N MET A 136 12.25 4.01 13.50
CA MET A 136 12.78 3.94 12.14
C MET A 136 11.83 3.22 11.19
N HIS A 137 11.00 2.26 11.64
CA HIS A 137 10.05 1.56 10.79
C HIS A 137 9.01 2.47 10.11
N VAL A 138 8.92 3.75 10.50
CA VAL A 138 8.12 4.76 9.80
C VAL A 138 8.59 4.99 8.36
N TRP A 139 9.84 4.61 8.03
CA TRP A 139 10.36 4.70 6.68
C TRP A 139 9.45 3.99 5.66
N TYR A 140 8.89 2.82 6.05
CA TYR A 140 8.14 1.99 5.12
C TYR A 140 6.79 2.63 4.72
N PRO A 141 5.85 2.95 5.63
CA PRO A 141 4.61 3.62 5.23
C PRO A 141 4.86 4.98 4.57
N THR A 142 5.87 5.74 4.99
CA THR A 142 6.23 7.00 4.32
C THR A 142 6.69 6.76 2.88
N THR A 143 7.50 5.74 2.63
CA THR A 143 7.98 5.40 1.28
C THR A 143 6.85 4.94 0.38
N ILE A 144 5.92 4.10 0.88
CA ILE A 144 4.76 3.66 0.11
C ILE A 144 3.80 4.82 -0.19
N ALA A 145 3.53 5.68 0.79
CA ALA A 145 2.73 6.90 0.56
C ALA A 145 3.38 7.81 -0.49
N THR A 146 4.70 7.95 -0.43
CA THR A 146 5.47 8.75 -1.40
C THR A 146 5.37 8.15 -2.81
N ASN A 147 5.58 6.85 -2.96
CA ASN A 147 5.44 6.16 -4.24
C ASN A 147 4.03 6.35 -4.82
N SER A 148 2.99 6.17 -4.00
CA SER A 148 1.59 6.39 -4.41
C SER A 148 1.32 7.85 -4.82
N LEU A 149 1.90 8.82 -4.10
CA LEU A 149 1.82 10.24 -4.46
C LEU A 149 2.44 10.50 -5.84
N TYR A 150 3.63 9.93 -6.11
CA TYR A 150 4.31 10.14 -7.40
C TYR A 150 3.57 9.45 -8.54
N ILE A 151 3.03 8.25 -8.35
CA ILE A 151 2.13 7.63 -9.35
C ILE A 151 0.96 8.57 -9.63
N LYS A 152 0.28 9.06 -8.59
CA LYS A 152 -0.85 9.99 -8.74
C LYS A 152 -0.48 11.26 -9.49
N LYS A 153 0.67 11.87 -9.15
CA LYS A 153 1.18 13.07 -9.84
C LYS A 153 1.51 12.81 -11.32
N SER A 154 1.99 11.63 -11.66
CA SER A 154 2.27 11.24 -13.05
C SER A 154 1.00 10.98 -13.84
N LEU A 155 -0.02 10.38 -13.23
CA LEU A 155 -1.30 10.09 -13.88
C LEU A 155 -2.21 11.34 -13.99
N GLN A 156 -2.13 12.27 -13.07
CA GLN A 156 -3.01 13.44 -13.04
C GLN A 156 -3.05 14.20 -14.37
N PRO A 157 -1.92 14.61 -15.00
CA PRO A 157 -1.96 15.31 -16.29
C PRO A 157 -2.52 14.47 -17.43
N LEU A 158 -2.40 13.13 -17.35
CA LEU A 158 -2.99 12.21 -18.33
C LEU A 158 -4.52 12.20 -18.22
N PHE A 159 -5.06 12.17 -16.99
CA PHE A 159 -6.51 12.29 -16.75
C PHE A 159 -7.03 13.70 -17.08
N GLU A 160 -6.28 14.76 -16.75
CA GLU A 160 -6.63 16.14 -17.13
C GLU A 160 -6.72 16.30 -18.65
N LYS A 161 -5.81 15.68 -19.39
CA LYS A 161 -5.76 15.75 -20.84
C LYS A 161 -6.84 14.91 -21.53
N THR A 162 -7.13 13.72 -21.04
CA THR A 162 -7.88 12.70 -21.79
C THR A 162 -9.14 12.18 -21.11
N GLY A 163 -9.22 12.27 -19.80
CA GLY A 163 -10.25 11.64 -18.96
C GLY A 163 -10.86 12.58 -17.95
N THR A 164 -11.28 12.02 -16.82
CA THR A 164 -12.02 12.70 -15.76
C THR A 164 -11.27 12.57 -14.42
N LEU A 165 -10.90 13.68 -13.80
CA LEU A 165 -10.15 13.69 -12.54
C LEU A 165 -10.86 12.97 -11.38
N THR A 166 -12.19 12.88 -11.39
CA THR A 166 -12.95 12.15 -10.38
C THR A 166 -12.71 10.64 -10.42
N ASN A 167 -12.16 10.10 -11.51
CA ASN A 167 -11.80 8.68 -11.66
C ASN A 167 -10.37 8.38 -11.19
N LEU A 168 -9.51 9.39 -11.10
CA LEU A 168 -8.12 9.23 -10.67
C LEU A 168 -7.97 8.56 -9.29
N PRO A 169 -8.80 8.83 -8.27
CA PRO A 169 -8.68 8.18 -6.96
C PRO A 169 -8.84 6.65 -6.99
N VAL A 170 -9.49 6.09 -7.98
CA VAL A 170 -9.70 4.63 -8.15
C VAL A 170 -8.87 4.04 -9.30
N ALA A 171 -8.00 4.84 -9.92
CA ALA A 171 -7.20 4.41 -11.06
C ALA A 171 -6.16 3.35 -10.73
N VAL A 172 -5.67 3.31 -9.47
CA VAL A 172 -4.69 2.33 -9.00
C VAL A 172 -5.19 1.66 -7.73
N ASN A 173 -5.24 0.33 -7.75
CA ASN A 173 -5.75 -0.50 -6.67
C ASN A 173 -4.64 -1.29 -5.97
N ASP A 174 -4.70 -1.40 -4.64
CA ASP A 174 -3.82 -2.26 -3.86
C ASP A 174 -4.28 -3.72 -3.90
N PHE A 175 -3.52 -4.57 -4.62
CA PHE A 175 -3.62 -6.04 -4.65
C PHE A 175 -2.45 -6.71 -3.92
N GLY A 176 -1.67 -5.93 -3.15
CA GLY A 176 -0.34 -6.31 -2.68
C GLY A 176 -0.28 -7.07 -1.35
N LEU A 177 -1.38 -7.26 -0.62
CA LEU A 177 -1.34 -7.88 0.72
C LEU A 177 -0.64 -9.25 0.72
N ARG A 178 -0.95 -10.10 -0.28
CA ARG A 178 -0.36 -11.45 -0.40
C ARG A 178 1.14 -11.43 -0.76
N GLY A 179 1.64 -10.34 -1.35
CA GLY A 179 3.04 -10.16 -1.75
C GLY A 179 3.89 -9.40 -0.73
N ALA A 180 3.31 -8.90 0.37
CA ALA A 180 4.03 -8.20 1.42
C ALA A 180 4.81 -9.17 2.32
N THR A 181 5.93 -8.71 2.90
CA THR A 181 6.81 -9.53 3.76
C THR A 181 6.14 -10.04 5.03
N SER A 182 5.08 -9.38 5.49
CA SER A 182 4.27 -9.79 6.63
C SER A 182 2.87 -9.17 6.55
N LEU A 183 1.91 -9.70 7.31
CA LEU A 183 0.59 -9.07 7.43
C LEU A 183 0.70 -7.64 7.96
N MET A 184 1.64 -7.37 8.87
CA MET A 184 1.83 -6.02 9.41
C MET A 184 2.38 -5.06 8.35
N SER A 185 3.36 -5.47 7.53
CA SER A 185 3.82 -4.64 6.41
C SER A 185 2.70 -4.43 5.38
N GLY A 186 1.92 -5.47 5.07
CA GLY A 186 0.76 -5.34 4.19
C GLY A 186 -0.30 -4.37 4.70
N LYS A 187 -0.59 -4.37 6.01
CA LYS A 187 -1.49 -3.40 6.66
C LYS A 187 -0.96 -1.98 6.55
N ARG A 188 0.31 -1.77 6.94
CA ARG A 188 0.91 -0.43 6.97
C ARG A 188 1.09 0.15 5.57
N GLY A 189 1.56 -0.68 4.62
CA GLY A 189 1.74 -0.26 3.23
C GLY A 189 0.43 0.03 2.53
N GLY A 190 -0.55 -0.87 2.64
CA GLY A 190 -1.88 -0.63 2.07
C GLY A 190 -2.57 0.61 2.67
N ALA A 191 -2.47 0.82 3.98
CA ALA A 191 -2.98 2.03 4.62
C ALA A 191 -2.26 3.30 4.12
N ALA A 192 -0.96 3.22 3.84
CA ALA A 192 -0.21 4.32 3.24
C ALA A 192 -0.64 4.62 1.80
N HIS A 193 -0.97 3.59 1.00
CA HIS A 193 -1.55 3.76 -0.33
C HIS A 193 -2.91 4.49 -0.27
N LEU A 194 -3.76 4.15 0.70
CA LEU A 194 -5.06 4.77 0.91
C LEU A 194 -4.99 6.28 1.23
N LEU A 195 -3.83 6.83 1.51
CA LEU A 195 -3.67 8.28 1.63
C LEU A 195 -3.92 9.00 0.29
N HIS A 196 -3.55 8.39 -0.82
CA HIS A 196 -3.58 8.99 -2.15
C HIS A 196 -4.59 8.37 -3.11
N PHE A 197 -4.91 7.08 -2.95
CA PHE A 197 -5.88 6.34 -3.74
C PHE A 197 -6.98 5.74 -2.86
N GLN A 198 -8.04 5.26 -3.49
CA GLN A 198 -9.18 4.61 -2.81
C GLN A 198 -9.34 3.14 -3.22
N GLY A 199 -8.79 2.75 -4.37
CA GLY A 199 -8.87 1.37 -4.85
C GLY A 199 -8.04 0.44 -3.96
N SER A 200 -8.67 -0.59 -3.38
CA SER A 200 -7.94 -1.56 -2.55
C SER A 200 -8.78 -2.79 -2.23
N ASP A 201 -8.21 -3.97 -2.46
CA ASP A 201 -8.72 -5.26 -1.98
C ASP A 201 -8.13 -5.65 -0.62
N ASN A 202 -7.31 -4.79 -0.03
CA ASN A 202 -6.60 -5.05 1.22
C ASN A 202 -7.49 -4.70 2.43
N MET A 203 -8.37 -5.63 2.79
CA MET A 203 -9.28 -5.49 3.94
C MET A 203 -8.52 -5.19 5.25
N ALA A 204 -7.34 -5.80 5.42
CA ALA A 204 -6.54 -5.60 6.63
C ALA A 204 -5.99 -4.17 6.72
N ALA A 205 -5.63 -3.55 5.59
CA ALA A 205 -5.20 -2.15 5.55
C ALA A 205 -6.36 -1.19 5.81
N SER A 206 -7.55 -1.46 5.25
CA SER A 206 -8.75 -0.65 5.47
C SER A 206 -9.13 -0.60 6.95
N SER A 207 -9.24 -1.77 7.59
CA SER A 207 -9.54 -1.88 9.03
C SER A 207 -8.46 -1.21 9.90
N TYR A 208 -7.19 -1.37 9.52
CA TYR A 208 -6.08 -0.77 10.25
C TYR A 208 -6.03 0.76 10.10
N PHE A 209 -6.33 1.28 8.90
CA PHE A 209 -6.45 2.73 8.68
C PHE A 209 -7.54 3.33 9.58
N GLU A 210 -8.70 2.71 9.65
CA GLU A 210 -9.78 3.14 10.54
C GLU A 210 -9.37 3.09 12.02
N ALA A 211 -8.73 2.01 12.46
CA ALA A 211 -8.30 1.86 13.86
C ALA A 211 -7.28 2.92 14.30
N VAL A 212 -6.36 3.33 13.40
CA VAL A 212 -5.30 4.28 13.72
C VAL A 212 -5.77 5.73 13.54
N TYR A 213 -6.49 6.03 12.45
CA TYR A 213 -6.82 7.40 12.04
C TYR A 213 -8.28 7.79 12.27
N GLY A 214 -9.14 6.85 12.68
CA GLY A 214 -10.55 7.11 12.95
C GLY A 214 -11.40 7.42 11.71
N VAL A 215 -10.91 7.07 10.50
CA VAL A 215 -11.58 7.33 9.22
C VAL A 215 -11.98 6.01 8.58
N SER A 216 -13.29 5.77 8.48
CA SER A 216 -13.87 4.59 7.82
C SER A 216 -14.19 4.83 6.35
N GLY A 217 -14.42 3.73 5.59
CA GLY A 217 -14.88 3.79 4.20
C GLY A 217 -13.85 4.38 3.23
N ARG A 218 -12.57 4.34 3.56
CA ARG A 218 -11.51 4.89 2.70
C ARG A 218 -11.18 4.00 1.52
N ALA A 219 -11.33 2.68 1.65
CA ALA A 219 -11.08 1.70 0.60
C ALA A 219 -12.34 1.39 -0.19
N ALA A 220 -12.19 1.21 -1.51
CA ALA A 220 -13.21 0.75 -2.42
C ALA A 220 -12.74 -0.50 -3.17
N SER A 221 -13.60 -1.50 -3.26
CA SER A 221 -13.41 -2.72 -4.05
C SER A 221 -14.69 -3.06 -4.80
N VAL A 222 -14.63 -4.06 -5.67
CA VAL A 222 -15.74 -4.47 -6.54
C VAL A 222 -15.97 -5.98 -6.45
N TRP A 223 -17.07 -6.47 -6.97
CA TRP A 223 -17.27 -7.90 -7.18
C TRP A 223 -16.27 -8.40 -8.22
N ALA A 224 -15.31 -9.21 -7.82
CA ALA A 224 -14.25 -9.67 -8.69
C ALA A 224 -14.09 -11.19 -8.62
N THR A 225 -13.77 -11.80 -9.76
CA THR A 225 -13.41 -13.21 -9.86
C THR A 225 -11.90 -13.40 -9.83
N GLU A 226 -11.48 -14.65 -9.61
CA GLU A 226 -10.10 -15.10 -9.76
C GLU A 226 -10.03 -16.36 -10.61
N HIS A 227 -8.81 -16.80 -10.98
CA HIS A 227 -8.62 -17.99 -11.83
C HIS A 227 -9.26 -19.25 -11.25
N SER A 228 -9.24 -19.46 -9.93
CA SER A 228 -9.90 -20.64 -9.31
C SER A 228 -11.40 -20.68 -9.56
N VAL A 229 -12.06 -19.51 -9.65
CA VAL A 229 -13.48 -19.42 -10.00
C VAL A 229 -13.69 -19.73 -11.48
N ALA A 230 -12.89 -19.13 -12.36
CA ALA A 230 -13.03 -19.35 -13.81
C ALA A 230 -12.75 -20.80 -14.20
N THR A 231 -11.63 -21.37 -13.74
CA THR A 231 -11.22 -22.74 -14.08
C THR A 231 -12.13 -23.81 -13.50
N ALA A 232 -12.91 -23.52 -12.45
CA ALA A 232 -13.91 -24.43 -11.91
C ALA A 232 -15.04 -24.76 -12.90
N TYR A 233 -15.27 -23.90 -13.90
CA TYR A 233 -16.26 -24.13 -14.96
C TYR A 233 -15.66 -24.88 -16.16
N GLY A 234 -14.34 -24.86 -16.35
CA GLY A 234 -13.65 -25.46 -17.49
C GLY A 234 -13.64 -24.59 -18.75
N PRO A 235 -12.91 -25.02 -19.81
CA PRO A 235 -12.81 -24.30 -21.08
C PRO A 235 -14.04 -24.43 -21.96
N GLY A 236 -14.16 -23.59 -23.00
CA GLY A 236 -15.17 -23.67 -24.04
C GLY A 236 -16.57 -23.31 -23.52
N GLU A 237 -17.50 -24.28 -23.51
CA GLU A 237 -18.86 -24.03 -22.98
C GLU A 237 -18.83 -23.64 -21.51
N GLY A 238 -17.87 -24.15 -20.72
CA GLY A 238 -17.67 -23.79 -19.33
C GLY A 238 -17.36 -22.31 -19.14
N GLU A 239 -16.67 -21.66 -20.07
CA GLU A 239 -16.42 -20.21 -20.02
C GLU A 239 -17.71 -19.39 -20.20
N ILE A 240 -18.65 -19.89 -21.03
CA ILE A 240 -19.99 -19.29 -21.21
C ILE A 240 -20.79 -19.43 -19.90
N ASP A 241 -20.77 -20.61 -19.30
CA ASP A 241 -21.44 -20.88 -18.03
C ASP A 241 -20.85 -20.05 -16.89
N TYR A 242 -19.54 -19.89 -16.88
CA TYR A 242 -18.82 -19.02 -15.93
C TYR A 242 -19.36 -17.59 -15.98
N VAL A 243 -19.39 -16.97 -17.16
CA VAL A 243 -19.88 -15.57 -17.31
C VAL A 243 -21.36 -15.47 -16.94
N ASN A 244 -22.19 -16.41 -17.41
CA ASN A 244 -23.62 -16.44 -17.07
C ASN A 244 -23.84 -16.54 -15.56
N ALA A 245 -23.11 -17.41 -14.88
CA ALA A 245 -23.22 -17.56 -13.44
C ALA A 245 -22.82 -16.29 -12.67
N GLN A 246 -21.82 -15.54 -13.15
CA GLN A 246 -21.45 -14.25 -12.53
C GLN A 246 -22.53 -13.20 -12.79
N LEU A 247 -23.06 -13.12 -13.99
CA LEU A 247 -24.16 -12.20 -14.35
C LEU A 247 -25.47 -12.50 -13.57
N ASP A 248 -25.71 -13.75 -13.19
CA ASP A 248 -26.88 -14.14 -12.39
C ASP A 248 -26.72 -13.83 -10.89
N ARG A 249 -25.50 -13.89 -10.39
CA ARG A 249 -25.22 -13.80 -8.94
C ARG A 249 -24.86 -12.41 -8.47
N ALA A 250 -24.13 -11.63 -9.31
CA ALA A 250 -23.75 -10.28 -8.95
C ALA A 250 -24.97 -9.34 -8.99
N PRO A 251 -25.13 -8.41 -8.03
CA PRO A 251 -26.17 -7.38 -8.10
C PRO A 251 -26.14 -6.65 -9.44
N ASP A 252 -27.31 -6.29 -9.99
CA ASP A 252 -27.42 -5.72 -11.34
C ASP A 252 -26.69 -4.38 -11.49
N ASP A 253 -26.59 -3.61 -10.42
CA ASP A 253 -25.89 -2.32 -10.34
C ASP A 253 -24.41 -2.43 -9.96
N ALA A 254 -23.92 -3.62 -9.60
CA ALA A 254 -22.54 -3.83 -9.19
C ALA A 254 -21.57 -3.75 -10.38
N ILE A 255 -20.39 -3.19 -10.13
CA ILE A 255 -19.21 -3.40 -10.99
C ILE A 255 -18.75 -4.85 -10.81
N LEU A 256 -18.70 -5.58 -11.91
CA LEU A 256 -18.28 -6.99 -11.94
C LEU A 256 -16.97 -7.13 -12.72
N SER A 257 -15.88 -7.43 -12.04
CA SER A 257 -14.59 -7.73 -12.66
C SER A 257 -14.46 -9.23 -12.94
N ILE A 258 -14.19 -9.57 -14.20
CA ILE A 258 -14.09 -10.96 -14.69
C ILE A 258 -12.66 -11.21 -15.19
N VAL A 259 -11.99 -12.21 -14.65
CA VAL A 259 -10.72 -12.71 -15.19
C VAL A 259 -10.98 -13.42 -16.52
N ILE A 260 -10.14 -13.13 -17.54
CA ILE A 260 -10.41 -13.54 -18.92
C ILE A 260 -9.35 -14.46 -19.54
N ASP A 261 -8.21 -14.64 -18.89
CA ASP A 261 -7.01 -15.27 -19.45
C ASP A 261 -6.72 -16.67 -18.87
N SER A 262 -7.74 -17.30 -18.29
CA SER A 262 -7.59 -18.66 -17.78
C SER A 262 -7.21 -19.68 -18.86
N TYR A 263 -7.56 -19.39 -20.13
CA TYR A 263 -7.26 -20.22 -21.29
C TYR A 263 -6.74 -19.38 -22.47
N ASP A 264 -7.61 -18.58 -23.12
CA ASP A 264 -7.27 -17.66 -24.23
C ASP A 264 -8.06 -16.38 -24.09
N ALA A 265 -7.40 -15.32 -23.65
CA ALA A 265 -8.02 -14.04 -23.36
C ALA A 265 -8.75 -13.42 -24.57
N LEU A 266 -8.13 -13.45 -25.76
CA LEU A 266 -8.69 -12.82 -26.94
C LEU A 266 -9.87 -13.64 -27.50
N ASN A 267 -9.77 -14.97 -27.46
CA ASN A 267 -10.87 -15.87 -27.78
C ASN A 267 -12.04 -15.67 -26.81
N PHE A 268 -11.77 -15.54 -25.51
CA PHE A 268 -12.78 -15.28 -24.51
C PHE A 268 -13.54 -13.97 -24.79
N VAL A 269 -12.83 -12.88 -25.07
CA VAL A 269 -13.47 -11.59 -25.38
C VAL A 269 -14.30 -11.70 -26.67
N THR A 270 -13.76 -12.34 -27.72
CA THR A 270 -14.39 -12.39 -29.03
C THR A 270 -15.63 -13.31 -29.03
N HIS A 271 -15.51 -14.52 -28.47
CA HIS A 271 -16.51 -15.56 -28.63
C HIS A 271 -17.42 -15.76 -27.41
N VAL A 272 -16.92 -15.49 -26.19
CA VAL A 272 -17.73 -15.59 -24.99
C VAL A 272 -18.43 -14.26 -24.72
N ILE A 273 -17.67 -13.18 -24.48
CA ILE A 273 -18.22 -11.85 -24.21
C ILE A 273 -18.97 -11.29 -25.42
N GLY A 274 -18.46 -11.52 -26.64
CA GLY A 274 -19.05 -11.09 -27.91
C GLY A 274 -20.25 -11.92 -28.36
N SER A 275 -20.55 -13.07 -27.72
CA SER A 275 -21.73 -13.87 -28.05
C SER A 275 -23.04 -13.06 -27.92
N ALA A 276 -24.01 -13.29 -28.80
CA ALA A 276 -25.22 -12.49 -28.83
C ALA A 276 -25.96 -12.44 -27.49
N THR A 277 -26.03 -13.59 -26.80
CA THR A 277 -26.74 -13.70 -25.52
C THR A 277 -26.01 -12.95 -24.41
N ILE A 278 -24.70 -13.19 -24.23
CA ILE A 278 -23.92 -12.53 -23.16
C ILE A 278 -23.81 -11.02 -23.41
N LYS A 279 -23.53 -10.63 -24.66
CA LYS A 279 -23.52 -9.22 -25.06
C LYS A 279 -24.82 -8.48 -24.73
N GLN A 280 -25.96 -9.12 -25.00
CA GLN A 280 -27.27 -8.52 -24.67
C GLN A 280 -27.45 -8.41 -23.16
N ARG A 281 -27.08 -9.45 -22.39
CA ARG A 281 -27.13 -9.41 -20.91
C ARG A 281 -26.27 -8.29 -20.33
N ILE A 282 -25.06 -8.14 -20.83
CA ILE A 282 -24.14 -7.06 -20.39
C ILE A 282 -24.76 -5.69 -20.67
N ARG A 283 -25.33 -5.48 -21.87
CA ARG A 283 -25.96 -4.21 -22.25
C ARG A 283 -27.22 -3.87 -21.44
N SER A 284 -27.88 -4.87 -20.88
CA SER A 284 -29.09 -4.65 -20.07
C SER A 284 -28.80 -4.36 -18.60
N ARG A 285 -27.55 -4.53 -18.13
CA ARG A 285 -27.17 -4.24 -16.75
C ARG A 285 -27.08 -2.74 -16.48
N GLN A 286 -27.37 -2.36 -15.24
CA GLN A 286 -27.10 -1.01 -14.72
C GLN A 286 -25.61 -0.86 -14.38
N GLY A 287 -24.98 -1.92 -13.86
CA GLY A 287 -23.56 -1.96 -13.50
C GLY A 287 -22.65 -2.30 -14.69
N ARG A 288 -21.35 -2.12 -14.47
CA ARG A 288 -20.31 -2.28 -15.48
C ARG A 288 -19.63 -3.65 -15.36
N ILE A 289 -19.31 -4.27 -16.50
CA ILE A 289 -18.41 -5.42 -16.57
C ILE A 289 -17.00 -4.93 -16.86
N VAL A 290 -16.04 -5.34 -16.04
CA VAL A 290 -14.64 -4.97 -16.21
C VAL A 290 -13.83 -6.25 -16.49
N LEU A 291 -13.25 -6.33 -17.68
CA LEU A 291 -12.44 -7.49 -18.07
C LEU A 291 -11.01 -7.36 -17.51
N ARG A 292 -10.53 -8.46 -16.93
CA ARG A 292 -9.19 -8.51 -16.31
C ARG A 292 -8.28 -9.51 -17.00
N PRO A 293 -7.42 -9.07 -17.93
CA PRO A 293 -6.24 -9.82 -18.31
C PRO A 293 -5.25 -9.82 -17.13
N ASP A 294 -4.63 -10.96 -16.85
CA ASP A 294 -3.71 -11.16 -15.72
C ASP A 294 -2.40 -11.82 -16.18
N SER A 295 -2.17 -11.82 -17.51
CA SER A 295 -0.97 -12.38 -18.16
C SER A 295 -0.69 -11.72 -19.50
N GLY A 296 0.55 -11.91 -20.00
CA GLY A 296 1.02 -11.32 -21.24
C GLY A 296 1.67 -9.96 -21.05
N ASP A 297 2.01 -9.29 -22.15
CA ASP A 297 2.52 -7.92 -22.14
C ASP A 297 1.33 -6.96 -21.95
N PRO A 298 1.25 -6.21 -20.83
CA PRO A 298 0.13 -5.34 -20.53
C PRO A 298 -0.16 -4.29 -21.63
N GLU A 299 0.88 -3.72 -22.24
CA GLU A 299 0.71 -2.68 -23.26
C GLU A 299 0.11 -3.25 -24.56
N ILE A 300 0.35 -4.54 -24.83
CA ILE A 300 -0.18 -5.22 -25.99
C ILE A 300 -1.59 -5.76 -25.72
N ILE A 301 -1.74 -6.54 -24.65
CA ILE A 301 -3.00 -7.24 -24.37
C ILE A 301 -4.14 -6.25 -24.07
N ASP A 302 -3.87 -5.19 -23.31
CA ASP A 302 -4.90 -4.21 -22.96
C ASP A 302 -5.40 -3.44 -24.18
N LEU A 303 -4.51 -3.06 -25.11
CA LEU A 303 -4.92 -2.44 -26.40
C LEU A 303 -5.75 -3.39 -27.25
N GLN A 304 -5.40 -4.69 -27.29
CA GLN A 304 -6.18 -5.68 -28.03
C GLN A 304 -7.57 -5.85 -27.43
N VAL A 305 -7.67 -5.96 -26.10
CA VAL A 305 -8.95 -6.07 -25.37
C VAL A 305 -9.78 -4.81 -25.55
N LEU A 306 -9.20 -3.61 -25.45
CA LEU A 306 -9.88 -2.34 -25.70
C LEU A 306 -10.50 -2.28 -27.11
N ASN A 307 -9.72 -2.67 -28.12
CA ASN A 307 -10.20 -2.66 -29.51
C ASN A 307 -11.31 -3.71 -29.73
N LEU A 308 -11.19 -4.93 -29.19
CA LEU A 308 -12.24 -5.94 -29.28
C LEU A 308 -13.54 -5.49 -28.57
N LEU A 309 -13.42 -4.87 -27.39
CA LEU A 309 -14.58 -4.32 -26.69
C LEU A 309 -15.24 -3.18 -27.48
N ALA A 310 -14.44 -2.36 -28.17
CA ALA A 310 -14.95 -1.32 -29.06
C ALA A 310 -15.76 -1.89 -30.24
N ASP A 311 -15.23 -2.95 -30.87
CA ASP A 311 -15.91 -3.63 -31.98
C ASP A 311 -17.22 -4.30 -31.53
N ILE A 312 -17.24 -4.86 -30.30
CA ILE A 312 -18.39 -5.57 -29.76
C ILE A 312 -19.47 -4.61 -29.24
N PHE A 313 -19.07 -3.61 -28.41
CA PHE A 313 -20.02 -2.75 -27.68
C PHE A 313 -20.15 -1.34 -28.23
N GLY A 314 -19.18 -0.89 -29.03
CA GLY A 314 -19.09 0.47 -29.55
C GLY A 314 -18.31 1.42 -28.64
N THR A 315 -18.04 2.61 -29.16
CA THR A 315 -17.33 3.70 -28.46
C THR A 315 -17.96 5.03 -28.75
N THR A 316 -17.71 6.00 -27.90
CA THR A 316 -17.98 7.43 -28.15
C THR A 316 -16.69 8.23 -28.02
N LEU A 317 -16.69 9.47 -28.50
CA LEU A 317 -15.65 10.44 -28.20
C LEU A 317 -16.11 11.31 -27.03
N ASN A 318 -15.21 11.51 -26.05
CA ASN A 318 -15.49 12.50 -25.01
C ASN A 318 -15.22 13.92 -25.51
N ASP A 319 -15.54 14.93 -24.70
CA ASP A 319 -15.35 16.35 -25.00
C ASP A 319 -13.88 16.74 -25.31
N LYS A 320 -12.95 15.88 -24.98
CA LYS A 320 -11.51 16.05 -25.22
C LYS A 320 -11.02 15.34 -26.49
N GLY A 321 -11.94 14.65 -27.22
CA GLY A 321 -11.65 13.97 -28.48
C GLY A 321 -11.04 12.57 -28.32
N TYR A 322 -11.05 11.98 -27.13
CA TYR A 322 -10.54 10.62 -26.86
C TYR A 322 -11.67 9.61 -26.82
N ARG A 323 -11.38 8.37 -27.27
CA ARG A 323 -12.33 7.27 -27.27
C ARG A 323 -12.65 6.81 -25.85
N ILE A 324 -13.93 6.64 -25.57
CA ILE A 324 -14.45 5.99 -24.36
C ILE A 324 -15.26 4.76 -24.79
N LEU A 325 -15.03 3.62 -24.13
CA LEU A 325 -15.87 2.44 -24.27
C LEU A 325 -17.30 2.72 -23.85
N ASN A 326 -18.23 1.92 -24.35
CA ASN A 326 -19.60 1.90 -23.83
C ASN A 326 -19.60 1.72 -22.30
N ASP A 327 -20.50 2.41 -21.59
CA ASP A 327 -20.54 2.46 -20.12
C ASP A 327 -20.67 1.11 -19.44
N ASN A 328 -21.17 0.09 -20.14
CA ASN A 328 -21.34 -1.26 -19.61
C ASN A 328 -20.02 -2.05 -19.51
N VAL A 329 -18.95 -1.60 -20.16
CA VAL A 329 -17.68 -2.36 -20.21
C VAL A 329 -16.45 -1.52 -19.90
N GLY A 330 -15.41 -2.15 -19.41
CA GLY A 330 -14.11 -1.55 -19.11
C GLY A 330 -13.04 -2.60 -18.95
N ILE A 331 -11.81 -2.19 -18.63
CA ILE A 331 -10.72 -3.10 -18.34
C ILE A 331 -10.00 -2.74 -17.03
N ILE A 332 -9.43 -3.75 -16.42
CA ILE A 332 -8.51 -3.62 -15.28
C ILE A 332 -7.29 -4.49 -15.52
N GLN A 333 -6.10 -3.92 -15.54
CA GLN A 333 -4.85 -4.66 -15.64
C GLN A 333 -4.35 -5.01 -14.23
N GLY A 334 -4.03 -6.31 -13.98
CA GLY A 334 -3.63 -6.79 -12.64
C GLY A 334 -2.21 -7.34 -12.54
N ASP A 335 -1.54 -7.63 -13.66
CA ASP A 335 -0.24 -8.30 -13.66
C ASP A 335 0.93 -7.34 -13.89
N GLY A 336 2.03 -7.56 -13.14
CA GLY A 336 3.32 -6.89 -13.34
C GLY A 336 3.34 -5.37 -13.08
N MET A 337 2.30 -4.81 -12.47
CA MET A 337 2.14 -3.35 -12.34
C MET A 337 2.97 -2.76 -11.20
N LYS A 338 3.84 -1.82 -11.55
CA LYS A 338 4.62 -0.96 -10.65
C LYS A 338 4.63 0.47 -11.20
N ALA A 339 5.18 1.43 -10.45
CA ALA A 339 5.07 2.85 -10.78
C ALA A 339 5.36 3.17 -12.25
N ASP A 340 6.48 2.68 -12.78
CA ASP A 340 6.91 2.97 -14.15
C ASP A 340 6.00 2.30 -15.20
N THR A 341 5.65 1.02 -15.00
CA THR A 341 4.78 0.28 -15.93
C THR A 341 3.35 0.79 -15.90
N ILE A 342 2.85 1.27 -14.76
CA ILE A 342 1.54 1.92 -14.67
C ILE A 342 1.49 3.16 -15.55
N VAL A 343 2.49 4.05 -15.45
CA VAL A 343 2.54 5.29 -16.23
C VAL A 343 2.68 4.96 -17.72
N SER A 344 3.60 4.05 -18.09
CA SER A 344 3.82 3.62 -19.48
C SER A 344 2.55 3.05 -20.12
N LEU A 345 1.81 2.21 -19.39
CA LEU A 345 0.55 1.64 -19.87
C LEU A 345 -0.50 2.71 -20.16
N TYR A 346 -0.69 3.68 -19.25
CA TYR A 346 -1.60 4.80 -19.50
C TYR A 346 -1.16 5.65 -20.71
N GLU A 347 0.14 5.93 -20.86
CA GLU A 347 0.68 6.65 -22.00
C GLU A 347 0.44 5.89 -23.32
N THR A 348 0.63 4.57 -23.31
CA THR A 348 0.41 3.69 -24.47
C THR A 348 -1.05 3.70 -24.94
N ILE A 349 -2.02 3.53 -24.03
CA ILE A 349 -3.44 3.57 -24.41
C ILE A 349 -3.86 4.97 -24.91
N ILE A 350 -3.34 6.03 -24.31
CA ILE A 350 -3.60 7.41 -24.71
C ILE A 350 -3.00 7.70 -26.08
N ALA A 351 -1.79 7.24 -26.36
CA ALA A 351 -1.17 7.38 -27.70
C ALA A 351 -2.00 6.68 -28.79
N ALA A 352 -2.70 5.59 -28.44
CA ALA A 352 -3.63 4.91 -29.32
C ALA A 352 -5.01 5.59 -29.42
N GLY A 353 -5.21 6.77 -28.81
CA GLY A 353 -6.43 7.58 -28.86
C GLY A 353 -7.50 7.21 -27.85
N TRP A 354 -7.17 6.43 -26.81
CA TRP A 354 -8.09 6.08 -25.73
C TRP A 354 -8.03 7.09 -24.58
N SER A 355 -9.16 7.36 -23.93
CA SER A 355 -9.21 8.09 -22.68
C SER A 355 -8.64 7.27 -21.52
N ALA A 356 -7.98 7.92 -20.58
CA ALA A 356 -7.53 7.30 -19.33
C ALA A 356 -8.67 6.65 -18.54
N ASP A 357 -9.90 7.09 -18.71
CA ASP A 357 -11.09 6.55 -18.02
C ASP A 357 -11.44 5.10 -18.38
N ASN A 358 -10.83 4.55 -19.45
CA ASN A 358 -11.11 3.16 -19.85
C ASN A 358 -10.32 2.11 -19.05
N LEU A 359 -9.25 2.53 -18.38
CA LEU A 359 -8.31 1.64 -17.69
C LEU A 359 -8.31 1.87 -16.18
N ILE A 360 -8.32 0.78 -15.44
CA ILE A 360 -7.98 0.71 -14.02
C ILE A 360 -6.80 -0.24 -13.87
N VAL A 361 -5.94 -0.02 -12.88
CA VAL A 361 -4.77 -0.85 -12.65
C VAL A 361 -4.81 -1.41 -11.22
N GLY A 362 -4.53 -2.71 -11.08
CA GLY A 362 -4.25 -3.35 -9.82
C GLY A 362 -2.74 -3.59 -9.68
N SER A 363 -2.14 -3.14 -8.60
CA SER A 363 -0.72 -3.35 -8.32
C SER A 363 -0.52 -4.20 -7.09
N GLY A 364 0.23 -5.28 -7.24
CA GLY A 364 0.53 -6.24 -6.18
C GLY A 364 1.84 -5.94 -5.45
N GLY A 365 2.84 -6.83 -5.59
CA GLY A 365 4.16 -6.69 -4.99
C GLY A 365 4.89 -5.41 -5.43
N GLY A 366 4.65 -4.93 -6.65
CA GLY A 366 5.21 -3.69 -7.18
C GLY A 366 4.79 -2.43 -6.40
N LEU A 367 3.62 -2.46 -5.75
CA LEU A 367 3.14 -1.37 -4.92
C LEU A 367 3.70 -1.40 -3.50
N LEU A 368 3.74 -2.59 -2.88
CA LEU A 368 3.99 -2.70 -1.44
C LEU A 368 5.38 -3.26 -1.09
N GLN A 369 6.10 -3.90 -2.04
CA GLN A 369 7.30 -4.65 -1.68
C GLN A 369 8.50 -4.43 -2.60
N GLU A 370 8.29 -4.38 -3.91
CA GLU A 370 9.39 -4.41 -4.87
C GLU A 370 10.23 -3.13 -4.84
N GLY A 371 11.53 -3.29 -4.54
CA GLY A 371 12.49 -2.20 -4.58
C GLY A 371 12.40 -1.19 -3.44
N PHE A 372 11.63 -1.47 -2.38
CA PHE A 372 11.52 -0.60 -1.22
C PHE A 372 12.37 -1.09 -0.05
N THR A 373 13.28 -0.23 0.41
CA THR A 373 14.12 -0.41 1.59
C THR A 373 14.20 0.90 2.36
N ARG A 374 14.74 0.87 3.58
CA ARG A 374 15.05 2.10 4.33
C ARG A 374 15.89 3.08 3.49
N ASP A 375 16.73 2.56 2.62
CA ASP A 375 17.65 3.36 1.81
C ASP A 375 17.01 3.92 0.55
N THR A 376 15.77 3.55 0.20
CA THR A 376 15.01 4.16 -0.91
C THR A 376 14.94 5.69 -0.75
N GLU A 377 14.62 6.18 0.44
CA GLU A 377 14.66 7.60 0.81
C GLU A 377 15.77 7.92 1.82
N ARG A 378 16.69 6.99 2.02
CA ARG A 378 17.84 7.15 2.92
C ARG A 378 17.45 7.60 4.32
N PHE A 379 16.37 7.05 4.88
CA PHE A 379 15.88 7.41 6.20
C PHE A 379 16.93 7.25 7.29
N ALA A 380 17.00 8.23 8.19
CA ALA A 380 17.90 8.20 9.35
C ALA A 380 17.25 8.88 10.55
N ILE A 381 17.63 8.43 11.76
CA ILE A 381 17.44 9.17 12.99
C ILE A 381 18.83 9.62 13.45
N LYS A 382 18.93 10.89 13.80
CA LYS A 382 20.17 11.54 14.22
C LYS A 382 19.98 12.21 15.58
N ALA A 383 20.98 12.15 16.42
CA ALA A 383 21.04 12.82 17.71
C ALA A 383 21.92 14.07 17.65
#